data_9f236c64704e8591523d789f7fa587f0
#
_entry.id   9f236c64704e8591523d789f7fa587f0
#
_cell.length_a   1.000
_cell.length_b   1.000
_cell.length_c   1.000
_cell.angle_alpha   90.00
_cell.angle_beta   90.00
_cell.angle_gamma   90.00
#
_symmetry.space_group_name_H-M   'P 1'
#
loop_
_entity.id
_entity.type
_entity.pdbx_description
1 polymer ?
#
loop_
_entity_poly.entity_id
_entity_poly.type
_entity_poly.pdbx_seq_one_letter_code
_entity_poly.pdbx_strand_id
1 'polypeptide(L)'
;MLEPPSLLTMLKSGVVLFYTTMRFLFDKSFMQPDDMVELLRHRGLGIENPQRVSHYIRNIGYYRLSAYMFPFLCQPKDEHRFKFGSKFQDALNLYRFDKKLRLFLFNEIEKVEIALRSTLANLVAEETGNIFWMTDETLFANSDKFRRTMELVDKELRNSKEEFILPFKEKYSDPYPPAWILVEILPLGVVTRMFENLADNTLRKKISARFGLTVPVFTSWITVVTLTRNACCHHARVWNKENAISPMIPRRLNDRWIVSNISPKRIYYNICIIKWFIDIVSPNNDMLEHLQALLAEFPMIDIRAMGFPSGNWLDEPLWSN
;
A
#
# COMPACT_ATOMS: atom_id res chain seq x y z
N MET A 1 -4.49 -47.80 -1.88
CA MET A 1 -4.96 -46.44 -1.54
C MET A 1 -6.18 -46.18 -2.40
N LEU A 2 -7.36 -46.02 -1.78
CA LEU A 2 -8.61 -45.75 -2.50
C LEU A 2 -8.63 -44.26 -2.86
N GLU A 3 -8.82 -43.93 -4.13
CA GLU A 3 -9.01 -42.55 -4.59
C GLU A 3 -10.28 -41.96 -3.95
N PRO A 4 -10.25 -40.66 -3.55
CA PRO A 4 -11.44 -40.00 -3.02
C PRO A 4 -12.49 -39.85 -4.12
N PRO A 5 -13.78 -40.06 -3.83
CA PRO A 5 -14.86 -39.93 -4.79
C PRO A 5 -14.97 -38.51 -5.38
N SER A 6 -15.33 -38.42 -6.67
CA SER A 6 -15.49 -37.12 -7.34
C SER A 6 -16.59 -36.25 -6.73
N LEU A 7 -16.46 -34.93 -6.84
CA LEU A 7 -17.44 -33.93 -6.31
C LEU A 7 -18.90 -34.23 -6.78
N LEU A 8 -19.06 -34.78 -7.97
CA LEU A 8 -20.37 -35.11 -8.54
C LEU A 8 -21.05 -36.30 -7.85
N THR A 9 -20.28 -37.21 -7.25
CA THR A 9 -20.80 -38.37 -6.51
C THR A 9 -21.21 -37.99 -5.09
N MET A 10 -20.58 -36.94 -4.52
CA MET A 10 -20.89 -36.43 -3.17
C MET A 10 -22.18 -35.60 -3.11
N LEU A 11 -22.56 -34.91 -4.20
CA LEU A 11 -23.79 -34.11 -4.27
C LEU A 11 -25.07 -34.98 -4.29
N LYS A 12 -24.98 -36.25 -4.64
CA LYS A 12 -26.13 -37.19 -4.65
C LYS A 12 -26.43 -37.84 -3.31
N SER A 13 -25.52 -37.79 -2.33
CA SER A 13 -25.66 -38.47 -1.03
C SER A 13 -26.07 -37.56 0.13
N GLY A 14 -26.25 -36.25 -0.08
CA GLY A 14 -26.68 -35.30 0.97
C GLY A 14 -25.68 -35.13 2.14
N VAL A 15 -24.45 -35.62 2.01
CA VAL A 15 -23.43 -35.50 3.04
C VAL A 15 -22.58 -34.25 2.77
N VAL A 16 -22.80 -33.20 3.55
CA VAL A 16 -21.91 -32.03 3.58
C VAL A 16 -20.68 -32.40 4.39
N LEU A 17 -19.61 -32.79 3.72
CA LEU A 17 -18.29 -32.97 4.35
C LEU A 17 -17.69 -31.56 4.61
N PHE A 18 -17.72 -31.15 5.88
CA PHE A 18 -16.87 -30.04 6.32
C PHE A 18 -15.41 -30.51 6.25
N TYR A 19 -14.67 -30.04 5.23
CA TYR A 19 -13.22 -30.12 5.23
C TYR A 19 -12.69 -29.21 6.32
N THR A 20 -12.54 -29.71 7.52
CA THR A 20 -11.67 -29.10 8.52
C THR A 20 -10.25 -29.28 8.01
N THR A 21 -9.65 -28.20 7.53
CA THR A 21 -8.22 -28.18 7.21
C THR A 21 -7.48 -28.55 8.50
N MET A 22 -6.90 -29.77 8.57
CA MET A 22 -6.07 -30.16 9.72
C MET A 22 -4.92 -29.15 9.83
N ARG A 23 -4.87 -28.43 10.93
CA ARG A 23 -3.77 -27.54 11.27
C ARG A 23 -2.71 -28.36 11.98
N PHE A 24 -1.52 -28.40 11.40
CA PHE A 24 -0.36 -29.03 12.01
C PHE A 24 0.39 -28.02 12.90
N LEU A 25 1.05 -28.51 13.94
CA LEU A 25 1.97 -27.68 14.71
C LEU A 25 3.17 -27.30 13.84
N PHE A 26 3.71 -26.10 14.07
CA PHE A 26 4.91 -25.64 13.36
C PHE A 26 6.11 -26.45 13.86
N ASP A 27 6.75 -27.19 12.95
CA ASP A 27 7.80 -28.18 13.24
C ASP A 27 9.20 -27.78 12.75
N LYS A 28 9.33 -26.57 12.14
CA LYS A 28 10.61 -26.13 11.60
C LYS A 28 11.51 -25.56 12.68
N SER A 29 12.73 -26.09 12.78
CA SER A 29 13.78 -25.59 13.67
C SER A 29 14.49 -24.37 13.08
N PHE A 30 15.19 -23.63 13.94
CA PHE A 30 16.10 -22.55 13.51
C PHE A 30 17.26 -23.14 12.69
N MET A 31 17.64 -22.43 11.63
CA MET A 31 18.76 -22.78 10.76
C MET A 31 19.74 -21.61 10.70
N GLN A 32 21.02 -21.89 10.87
CA GLN A 32 22.07 -20.88 10.75
C GLN A 32 22.15 -20.33 9.30
N PRO A 33 22.55 -19.07 9.12
CA PRO A 33 22.64 -18.48 7.78
C PRO A 33 23.53 -19.26 6.80
N ASP A 34 24.63 -19.85 7.28
CA ASP A 34 25.54 -20.64 6.42
C ASP A 34 24.90 -21.96 5.99
N ASP A 35 24.18 -22.65 6.89
CA ASP A 35 23.42 -23.86 6.55
C ASP A 35 22.28 -23.56 5.57
N MET A 36 21.66 -22.37 5.71
CA MET A 36 20.64 -21.92 4.78
C MET A 36 21.22 -21.68 3.37
N VAL A 37 22.46 -21.17 3.27
CA VAL A 37 23.16 -21.01 1.99
C VAL A 37 23.35 -22.37 1.31
N GLU A 38 23.80 -23.39 2.05
CA GLU A 38 23.99 -24.72 1.50
C GLU A 38 22.65 -25.37 1.09
N LEU A 39 21.60 -25.17 1.87
CA LEU A 39 20.25 -25.60 1.50
C LEU A 39 19.79 -24.96 0.19
N LEU A 40 20.00 -23.66 0.00
CA LEU A 40 19.63 -22.95 -1.23
C LEU A 40 20.43 -23.47 -2.43
N ARG A 41 21.71 -23.77 -2.28
CA ARG A 41 22.55 -24.42 -3.31
C ARG A 41 22.01 -25.80 -3.70
N HIS A 42 21.69 -26.61 -2.70
CA HIS A 42 21.14 -27.96 -2.91
C HIS A 42 19.79 -27.88 -3.67
N ARG A 43 19.01 -26.82 -3.46
CA ARG A 43 17.77 -26.54 -4.19
C ARG A 43 17.98 -25.99 -5.60
N GLY A 44 19.22 -25.83 -6.05
CA GLY A 44 19.58 -25.38 -7.40
C GLY A 44 19.75 -23.87 -7.58
N LEU A 45 19.85 -23.07 -6.49
CA LEU A 45 20.11 -21.65 -6.60
C LEU A 45 21.62 -21.40 -6.81
N GLY A 46 21.96 -20.69 -7.88
CA GLY A 46 23.34 -20.26 -8.15
C GLY A 46 23.80 -19.22 -7.11
N ILE A 47 24.86 -19.57 -6.37
CA ILE A 47 25.47 -18.73 -5.35
C ILE A 47 26.96 -18.64 -5.62
N GLU A 48 27.43 -17.48 -6.12
CA GLU A 48 28.83 -17.23 -6.46
C GLU A 48 29.68 -16.97 -5.19
N ASN A 49 29.14 -16.23 -4.22
CA ASN A 49 29.83 -15.90 -2.98
C ASN A 49 28.97 -16.26 -1.76
N PRO A 50 29.20 -17.45 -1.14
CA PRO A 50 28.43 -17.94 0.00
C PRO A 50 28.47 -17.01 1.21
N GLN A 51 29.65 -16.46 1.55
CA GLN A 51 29.84 -15.59 2.70
C GLN A 51 29.02 -14.31 2.58
N ARG A 52 28.98 -13.74 1.36
CA ARG A 52 28.15 -12.57 1.06
C ARG A 52 26.64 -12.89 1.18
N VAL A 53 26.22 -14.07 0.71
CA VAL A 53 24.81 -14.50 0.82
C VAL A 53 24.42 -14.74 2.28
N SER A 54 25.27 -15.41 3.06
CA SER A 54 25.11 -15.60 4.49
C SER A 54 24.97 -14.24 5.20
N HIS A 55 25.82 -13.26 4.86
CA HIS A 55 25.72 -11.91 5.38
C HIS A 55 24.35 -11.24 5.06
N TYR A 56 23.84 -11.38 3.85
CA TYR A 56 22.50 -10.88 3.51
C TYR A 56 21.39 -11.59 4.25
N ILE A 57 21.46 -12.93 4.41
CA ILE A 57 20.47 -13.70 5.18
C ILE A 57 20.48 -13.25 6.63
N ARG A 58 21.65 -12.99 7.23
CA ARG A 58 21.79 -12.53 8.61
C ARG A 58 21.17 -11.15 8.85
N ASN A 59 21.35 -10.21 7.91
CA ASN A 59 20.97 -8.81 8.10
C ASN A 59 19.59 -8.44 7.52
N ILE A 60 19.10 -9.16 6.51
CA ILE A 60 17.78 -8.92 5.89
C ILE A 60 16.75 -9.95 6.37
N GLY A 61 17.22 -11.16 6.65
CA GLY A 61 16.38 -12.31 7.02
C GLY A 61 15.99 -13.16 5.81
N TYR A 62 16.15 -14.49 5.97
CA TYR A 62 15.77 -15.45 4.93
C TYR A 62 14.30 -15.30 4.53
N TYR A 63 13.38 -15.20 5.49
CA TYR A 63 11.94 -15.12 5.22
C TYR A 63 11.60 -13.93 4.32
N ARG A 64 12.23 -12.77 4.54
CA ARG A 64 12.05 -11.59 3.69
C ARG A 64 12.62 -11.82 2.29
N LEU A 65 13.82 -12.38 2.16
CA LEU A 65 14.46 -12.64 0.87
C LEU A 65 13.73 -13.72 0.08
N SER A 66 13.13 -14.73 0.74
CA SER A 66 12.42 -15.82 0.07
C SER A 66 11.25 -15.32 -0.78
N ALA A 67 10.61 -14.21 -0.39
CA ALA A 67 9.54 -13.60 -1.18
C ALA A 67 10.03 -13.10 -2.56
N TYR A 68 11.31 -12.75 -2.69
CA TYR A 68 11.94 -12.33 -3.94
C TYR A 68 12.59 -13.50 -4.67
N MET A 69 12.83 -14.63 -4.02
CA MET A 69 13.27 -15.88 -4.62
C MET A 69 12.09 -16.65 -5.25
N PHE A 70 10.87 -16.45 -4.75
CA PHE A 70 9.67 -17.18 -5.15
C PHE A 70 9.39 -17.19 -6.67
N PRO A 71 9.61 -16.14 -7.46
CA PRO A 71 9.44 -16.16 -8.91
C PRO A 71 10.37 -17.14 -9.65
N PHE A 72 11.53 -17.43 -9.04
CA PHE A 72 12.56 -18.30 -9.61
C PHE A 72 12.37 -19.78 -9.25
N LEU A 73 11.35 -20.15 -8.48
CA LEU A 73 11.04 -21.54 -8.18
C LEU A 73 10.34 -22.22 -9.36
N CYS A 74 10.64 -23.52 -9.56
CA CYS A 74 9.90 -24.43 -10.44
C CYS A 74 8.46 -24.65 -9.94
N GLN A 75 7.63 -25.23 -10.79
CA GLN A 75 6.35 -25.80 -10.37
C GLN A 75 6.55 -27.31 -10.10
N PRO A 76 5.90 -27.86 -9.08
CA PRO A 76 5.13 -27.20 -8.01
C PRO A 76 6.06 -26.45 -7.02
N LYS A 77 5.65 -25.28 -6.56
CA LYS A 77 6.52 -24.39 -5.78
C LYS A 77 6.80 -24.83 -4.34
N ASP A 78 6.01 -25.73 -3.82
CA ASP A 78 6.18 -26.35 -2.49
C ASP A 78 7.39 -27.30 -2.41
N GLU A 79 7.91 -27.78 -3.57
CA GLU A 79 9.18 -28.49 -3.62
C GLU A 79 10.41 -27.59 -3.41
N HIS A 80 10.24 -26.28 -3.47
CA HIS A 80 11.29 -25.28 -3.27
C HIS A 80 12.51 -25.45 -4.19
N ARG A 81 12.38 -26.07 -5.36
CA ARG A 81 13.44 -26.19 -6.36
C ARG A 81 13.51 -24.97 -7.26
N PHE A 82 14.72 -24.49 -7.52
CA PHE A 82 14.93 -23.33 -8.39
C PHE A 82 15.02 -23.74 -9.86
N LYS A 83 14.54 -22.85 -10.72
CA LYS A 83 14.67 -22.98 -12.16
C LYS A 83 16.16 -22.98 -12.54
N PHE A 84 16.50 -23.71 -13.58
CA PHE A 84 17.87 -23.74 -14.11
C PHE A 84 18.37 -22.31 -14.41
N GLY A 85 19.61 -22.00 -14.02
CA GLY A 85 20.24 -20.69 -14.22
C GLY A 85 19.81 -19.59 -13.23
N SER A 86 18.85 -19.84 -12.31
CA SER A 86 18.47 -18.84 -11.29
C SER A 86 19.64 -18.57 -10.35
N LYS A 87 19.89 -17.29 -10.08
CA LYS A 87 20.96 -16.84 -9.17
C LYS A 87 20.39 -16.09 -7.98
N PHE A 88 21.07 -16.16 -6.84
CA PHE A 88 20.72 -15.34 -5.66
C PHE A 88 20.78 -13.84 -6.01
N GLN A 89 21.67 -13.44 -6.90
CA GLN A 89 21.81 -12.05 -7.36
C GLN A 89 20.51 -11.53 -8.00
N ASP A 90 19.75 -12.38 -8.70
CA ASP A 90 18.48 -11.99 -9.33
C ASP A 90 17.44 -11.64 -8.27
N ALA A 91 17.30 -12.47 -7.24
CA ALA A 91 16.45 -12.19 -6.09
C ALA A 91 16.88 -10.93 -5.32
N LEU A 92 18.18 -10.72 -5.18
CA LEU A 92 18.73 -9.52 -4.55
C LEU A 92 18.45 -8.25 -5.38
N ASN A 93 18.49 -8.33 -6.70
CA ASN A 93 18.13 -7.22 -7.59
C ASN A 93 16.66 -6.87 -7.46
N LEU A 94 15.76 -7.87 -7.40
CA LEU A 94 14.35 -7.65 -7.10
C LEU A 94 14.11 -6.97 -5.74
N TYR A 95 14.81 -7.41 -4.71
CA TYR A 95 14.75 -6.81 -3.38
C TYR A 95 15.19 -5.34 -3.40
N ARG A 96 16.30 -5.03 -4.11
CA ARG A 96 16.82 -3.68 -4.24
C ARG A 96 15.89 -2.78 -5.03
N PHE A 97 15.37 -3.28 -6.15
CA PHE A 97 14.34 -2.59 -6.92
C PHE A 97 13.12 -2.25 -6.06
N ASP A 98 12.54 -3.24 -5.37
CA ASP A 98 11.36 -3.06 -4.54
C ASP A 98 11.61 -2.07 -3.37
N LYS A 99 12.84 -2.06 -2.81
CA LYS A 99 13.25 -1.04 -1.84
C LYS A 99 13.20 0.36 -2.45
N LYS A 100 13.78 0.56 -3.64
CA LYS A 100 13.80 1.85 -4.33
C LYS A 100 12.39 2.25 -4.78
N LEU A 101 11.57 1.30 -5.24
CA LEU A 101 10.17 1.54 -5.57
C LEU A 101 9.37 2.04 -4.35
N ARG A 102 9.57 1.45 -3.16
CA ARG A 102 8.93 1.95 -1.94
C ARG A 102 9.37 3.36 -1.59
N LEU A 103 10.66 3.68 -1.72
CA LEU A 103 11.17 5.03 -1.44
C LEU A 103 10.60 6.05 -2.43
N PHE A 104 10.56 5.71 -3.71
CA PHE A 104 9.91 6.52 -4.75
C PHE A 104 8.44 6.78 -4.41
N LEU A 105 7.66 5.72 -4.15
CA LEU A 105 6.24 5.84 -3.81
C LEU A 105 6.03 6.67 -2.54
N PHE A 106 6.86 6.48 -1.52
CA PHE A 106 6.75 7.19 -0.26
C PHE A 106 6.99 8.70 -0.44
N ASN A 107 8.01 9.07 -1.21
CA ASN A 107 8.32 10.47 -1.54
C ASN A 107 7.14 11.16 -2.24
N GLU A 108 6.51 10.50 -3.20
CA GLU A 108 5.36 11.08 -3.91
C GLU A 108 4.10 11.12 -3.02
N ILE A 109 3.86 10.09 -2.23
CA ILE A 109 2.70 10.04 -1.32
C ILE A 109 2.79 11.10 -0.23
N GLU A 110 3.99 11.48 0.23
CA GLU A 110 4.16 12.55 1.23
C GLU A 110 3.48 13.84 0.79
N LYS A 111 3.71 14.29 -0.45
CA LYS A 111 3.08 15.49 -1.03
C LYS A 111 1.55 15.38 -1.02
N VAL A 112 1.03 14.21 -1.40
CA VAL A 112 -0.41 13.92 -1.39
C VAL A 112 -0.97 13.91 0.03
N GLU A 113 -0.27 13.29 0.97
CA GLU A 113 -0.67 13.22 2.38
C GLU A 113 -0.77 14.62 3.00
N ILE A 114 0.23 15.48 2.79
CA ILE A 114 0.23 16.87 3.28
C ILE A 114 -0.95 17.65 2.69
N ALA A 115 -1.18 17.54 1.38
CA ALA A 115 -2.27 18.23 0.71
C ALA A 115 -3.66 17.76 1.18
N LEU A 116 -3.82 16.45 1.44
CA LEU A 116 -5.05 15.88 2.00
C LEU A 116 -5.32 16.40 3.41
N ARG A 117 -4.31 16.41 4.29
CA ARG A 117 -4.40 16.95 5.66
C ARG A 117 -4.83 18.40 5.64
N SER A 118 -4.11 19.24 4.89
CA SER A 118 -4.40 20.67 4.77
C SER A 118 -5.79 20.92 4.20
N THR A 119 -6.16 20.22 3.12
CA THR A 119 -7.48 20.38 2.49
C THR A 119 -8.61 20.02 3.45
N LEU A 120 -8.51 18.88 4.15
CA LEU A 120 -9.55 18.45 5.09
C LEU A 120 -9.63 19.40 6.30
N ALA A 121 -8.50 19.73 6.92
CA ALA A 121 -8.49 20.58 8.11
C ALA A 121 -9.10 21.95 7.84
N ASN A 122 -8.73 22.57 6.72
CA ASN A 122 -9.13 23.95 6.42
C ASN A 122 -10.52 24.04 5.78
N LEU A 123 -10.82 23.21 4.75
CA LEU A 123 -12.09 23.31 4.04
C LEU A 123 -13.28 22.95 4.93
N VAL A 124 -13.16 21.94 5.81
CA VAL A 124 -14.23 21.61 6.74
C VAL A 124 -14.42 22.71 7.77
N ALA A 125 -13.34 23.29 8.32
CA ALA A 125 -13.44 24.41 9.25
C ALA A 125 -14.08 25.65 8.59
N GLU A 126 -13.72 25.97 7.35
CA GLU A 126 -14.29 27.07 6.57
C GLU A 126 -15.81 26.88 6.34
N GLU A 127 -16.22 25.71 5.85
CA GLU A 127 -17.60 25.42 5.49
C GLU A 127 -18.55 25.28 6.70
N THR A 128 -18.03 24.83 7.84
CA THR A 128 -18.83 24.63 9.06
C THR A 128 -18.72 25.80 10.04
N GLY A 129 -17.75 26.70 9.87
CA GLY A 129 -17.41 27.73 10.86
C GLY A 129 -16.84 27.16 12.17
N ASN A 130 -16.51 25.85 12.21
CA ASN A 130 -16.05 25.15 13.41
C ASN A 130 -14.58 24.74 13.27
N ILE A 131 -13.70 25.43 13.97
CA ILE A 131 -12.26 25.10 13.96
C ILE A 131 -11.92 23.80 14.70
N PHE A 132 -12.84 23.30 15.55
CA PHE A 132 -12.72 22.04 16.29
C PHE A 132 -13.56 20.92 15.67
N TRP A 133 -13.91 21.02 14.40
CA TRP A 133 -14.82 20.11 13.71
C TRP A 133 -14.43 18.63 13.83
N MET A 134 -13.13 18.33 13.95
CA MET A 134 -12.63 16.94 14.05
C MET A 134 -13.12 16.22 15.32
N THR A 135 -13.52 16.97 16.33
CA THR A 135 -13.99 16.49 17.64
C THR A 135 -15.49 16.73 17.87
N ASP A 136 -16.20 17.27 16.89
CA ASP A 136 -17.64 17.53 16.94
C ASP A 136 -18.40 16.34 16.33
N GLU A 137 -18.97 15.48 17.20
CA GLU A 137 -19.71 14.27 16.78
C GLU A 137 -20.88 14.60 15.85
N THR A 138 -21.49 15.78 15.94
CA THR A 138 -22.65 16.17 15.14
C THR A 138 -22.38 16.26 13.64
N LEU A 139 -21.11 16.41 13.26
CA LEU A 139 -20.67 16.46 11.87
C LEU A 139 -20.45 15.07 11.23
N PHE A 140 -20.63 13.99 12.00
CA PHE A 140 -20.34 12.64 11.55
C PHE A 140 -21.58 11.78 11.45
N ALA A 141 -21.66 10.95 10.40
CA ALA A 141 -22.82 10.13 10.09
C ALA A 141 -23.01 8.93 11.02
N ASN A 142 -21.91 8.40 11.57
CA ASN A 142 -21.93 7.19 12.39
C ASN A 142 -21.13 7.42 13.69
N SER A 143 -21.85 7.50 14.81
CA SER A 143 -21.32 7.74 16.15
C SER A 143 -20.35 6.66 16.63
N ASP A 144 -20.56 5.38 16.29
CA ASP A 144 -19.65 4.31 16.70
C ASP A 144 -18.31 4.40 15.96
N LYS A 145 -18.33 4.74 14.66
CA LYS A 145 -17.11 5.01 13.91
C LYS A 145 -16.40 6.25 14.44
N PHE A 146 -17.13 7.30 14.75
CA PHE A 146 -16.60 8.51 15.36
C PHE A 146 -15.89 8.20 16.67
N ARG A 147 -16.56 7.53 17.60
CA ARG A 147 -16.00 7.16 18.93
C ARG A 147 -14.69 6.36 18.80
N ARG A 148 -14.66 5.33 17.94
CA ARG A 148 -13.43 4.56 17.68
C ARG A 148 -12.32 5.41 17.07
N THR A 149 -12.68 6.41 16.28
CA THR A 149 -11.70 7.34 15.70
C THR A 149 -11.17 8.27 16.77
N MET A 150 -12.02 8.77 17.67
CA MET A 150 -11.62 9.63 18.79
C MET A 150 -10.70 8.90 19.80
N GLU A 151 -10.90 7.60 20.04
CA GLU A 151 -9.97 6.80 20.87
C GLU A 151 -8.52 6.86 20.33
N LEU A 152 -8.37 6.87 18.99
CA LEU A 152 -7.06 7.01 18.35
C LEU A 152 -6.54 8.45 18.43
N VAL A 153 -7.41 9.44 18.21
CA VAL A 153 -7.06 10.87 18.36
C VAL A 153 -6.54 11.14 19.77
N ASP A 154 -7.26 10.67 20.78
CA ASP A 154 -6.87 10.83 22.19
C ASP A 154 -5.53 10.17 22.49
N LYS A 155 -5.30 8.99 21.92
CA LYS A 155 -4.03 8.27 22.07
C LYS A 155 -2.88 9.08 21.48
N GLU A 156 -3.02 9.56 20.24
CA GLU A 156 -1.99 10.34 19.57
C GLU A 156 -1.75 11.66 20.28
N LEU A 157 -2.80 12.37 20.70
CA LEU A 157 -2.69 13.64 21.43
C LEU A 157 -2.00 13.47 22.80
N ARG A 158 -2.35 12.40 23.54
CA ARG A 158 -1.69 12.12 24.84
C ARG A 158 -0.21 11.82 24.67
N ASN A 159 0.14 11.04 23.63
CA ASN A 159 1.52 10.58 23.41
C ASN A 159 2.38 11.60 22.66
N SER A 160 1.77 12.62 22.06
CA SER A 160 2.50 13.62 21.27
C SER A 160 3.42 14.45 22.15
N LYS A 161 4.69 14.55 21.69
CA LYS A 161 5.75 15.41 22.25
C LYS A 161 6.16 16.50 21.25
N GLU A 162 5.35 16.72 20.22
CA GLU A 162 5.63 17.72 19.19
C GLU A 162 5.68 19.13 19.80
N GLU A 163 6.66 19.93 19.36
CA GLU A 163 6.93 21.26 19.89
C GLU A 163 5.74 22.21 19.77
N PHE A 164 4.87 22.02 18.79
CA PHE A 164 3.66 22.84 18.61
C PHE A 164 2.46 22.39 19.46
N ILE A 165 2.47 21.15 19.98
CA ILE A 165 1.41 20.63 20.86
C ILE A 165 1.61 21.05 22.32
N LEU A 166 2.86 21.08 22.80
CA LEU A 166 3.16 21.41 24.20
C LEU A 166 2.70 22.83 24.56
N PRO A 167 3.03 23.89 23.78
CA PRO A 167 2.56 25.24 24.07
C PRO A 167 1.04 25.37 24.00
N PHE A 168 0.37 24.62 23.16
CA PHE A 168 -1.10 24.59 23.13
C PHE A 168 -1.65 24.11 24.48
N LYS A 169 -1.17 22.96 24.96
CA LYS A 169 -1.60 22.39 26.26
C LYS A 169 -1.31 23.28 27.44
N GLU A 170 -0.26 24.08 27.39
CA GLU A 170 0.11 25.04 28.46
C GLU A 170 -0.72 26.32 28.42
N LYS A 171 -1.08 26.78 27.22
CA LYS A 171 -1.70 28.08 27.02
C LYS A 171 -3.22 28.07 26.99
N TYR A 172 -3.82 26.98 26.49
CA TYR A 172 -5.25 26.89 26.23
C TYR A 172 -5.91 25.83 27.11
N SER A 173 -7.15 26.11 27.55
CA SER A 173 -7.97 25.16 28.34
C SER A 173 -8.79 24.21 27.48
N ASP A 174 -8.80 24.41 26.16
CA ASP A 174 -9.54 23.56 25.24
C ASP A 174 -8.95 22.15 25.28
N PRO A 175 -9.81 21.09 25.29
CA PRO A 175 -9.36 19.71 25.39
C PRO A 175 -8.61 19.23 24.15
N TYR A 176 -8.86 19.87 23.00
CA TYR A 176 -8.25 19.55 21.71
C TYR A 176 -7.75 20.80 21.01
N PRO A 177 -6.63 20.72 20.26
CA PRO A 177 -6.22 21.82 19.40
C PRO A 177 -7.13 21.94 18.16
N PRO A 178 -7.14 23.12 17.50
CA PRO A 178 -7.84 23.30 16.24
C PRO A 178 -7.44 22.27 15.18
N ALA A 179 -8.33 22.00 14.21
CA ALA A 179 -8.17 20.95 13.22
C ALA A 179 -6.83 21.00 12.47
N TRP A 180 -6.34 22.19 12.11
CA TRP A 180 -5.05 22.34 11.41
C TRP A 180 -3.81 22.03 12.27
N ILE A 181 -3.92 22.01 13.60
CA ILE A 181 -2.87 21.54 14.51
C ILE A 181 -3.07 20.04 14.77
N LEU A 182 -4.30 19.64 15.06
CA LEU A 182 -4.62 18.25 15.41
C LEU A 182 -4.27 17.29 14.28
N VAL A 183 -4.55 17.66 13.02
CA VAL A 183 -4.31 16.82 11.85
C VAL A 183 -2.84 16.43 11.68
N GLU A 184 -1.90 17.26 12.15
CA GLU A 184 -0.46 17.01 11.97
C GLU A 184 0.05 15.83 12.79
N ILE A 185 -0.57 15.54 13.92
CA ILE A 185 -0.16 14.41 14.77
C ILE A 185 -0.92 13.10 14.46
N LEU A 186 -1.94 13.15 13.59
CA LEU A 186 -2.78 11.99 13.33
C LEU A 186 -2.20 11.09 12.22
N PRO A 187 -2.26 9.77 12.33
CA PRO A 187 -1.99 8.88 11.20
C PRO A 187 -2.93 9.17 10.01
N LEU A 188 -2.42 9.08 8.78
CA LEU A 188 -3.23 9.31 7.57
C LEU A 188 -4.53 8.50 7.56
N GLY A 189 -4.49 7.26 8.04
CA GLY A 189 -5.68 6.40 8.14
C GLY A 189 -6.76 6.91 9.12
N VAL A 190 -6.41 7.77 10.08
CA VAL A 190 -7.39 8.47 10.95
C VAL A 190 -8.05 9.58 10.14
N VAL A 191 -7.26 10.37 9.44
CA VAL A 191 -7.74 11.50 8.61
C VAL A 191 -8.69 11.01 7.51
N THR A 192 -8.34 9.92 6.82
CA THR A 192 -9.21 9.33 5.78
C THR A 192 -10.53 8.80 6.36
N ARG A 193 -10.51 8.17 7.54
CA ARG A 193 -11.74 7.72 8.22
C ARG A 193 -12.64 8.86 8.66
N MET A 194 -12.08 9.99 9.06
CA MET A 194 -12.87 11.19 9.35
C MET A 194 -13.61 11.69 8.11
N PHE A 195 -12.91 11.80 6.97
CA PHE A 195 -13.56 12.14 5.69
C PHE A 195 -14.67 11.15 5.32
N GLU A 196 -14.42 9.86 5.43
CA GLU A 196 -15.40 8.81 5.11
C GLU A 196 -16.65 8.90 5.97
N ASN A 197 -16.52 9.35 7.21
CA ASN A 197 -17.62 9.44 8.18
C ASN A 197 -18.28 10.81 8.24
N LEU A 198 -17.85 11.83 7.48
CA LEU A 198 -18.56 13.12 7.40
C LEU A 198 -19.99 12.90 6.92
N ALA A 199 -20.97 13.48 7.65
CA ALA A 199 -22.41 13.35 7.36
C ALA A 199 -22.83 14.16 6.14
N ASP A 200 -22.32 15.39 5.99
CA ASP A 200 -22.69 16.27 4.88
C ASP A 200 -22.07 15.83 3.56
N ASN A 201 -22.92 15.33 2.67
CA ASN A 201 -22.51 14.90 1.34
C ASN A 201 -22.12 16.09 0.43
N THR A 202 -22.64 17.29 0.67
CA THR A 202 -22.27 18.50 -0.09
C THR A 202 -20.83 18.88 0.23
N LEU A 203 -20.46 18.85 1.50
CA LEU A 203 -19.09 19.07 1.96
C LEU A 203 -18.14 18.00 1.40
N ARG A 204 -18.52 16.72 1.47
CA ARG A 204 -17.72 15.64 0.86
C ARG A 204 -17.53 15.84 -0.65
N LYS A 205 -18.55 16.32 -1.37
CA LYS A 205 -18.43 16.64 -2.81
C LYS A 205 -17.47 17.80 -3.05
N LYS A 206 -17.51 18.87 -2.25
CA LYS A 206 -16.56 20.00 -2.37
C LYS A 206 -15.11 19.55 -2.19
N ILE A 207 -14.87 18.74 -1.15
CA ILE A 207 -13.54 18.17 -0.87
C ILE A 207 -13.06 17.30 -2.05
N SER A 208 -13.88 16.37 -2.51
CA SER A 208 -13.52 15.44 -3.60
C SER A 208 -13.30 16.17 -4.92
N ALA A 209 -14.10 17.20 -5.21
CA ALA A 209 -14.01 18.01 -6.44
C ALA A 209 -12.69 18.80 -6.51
N ARG A 210 -12.08 19.16 -5.37
CA ARG A 210 -10.76 19.78 -5.33
C ARG A 210 -9.68 18.88 -5.95
N PHE A 211 -9.90 17.57 -5.91
CA PHE A 211 -9.02 16.57 -6.53
C PHE A 211 -9.58 16.03 -7.87
N GLY A 212 -10.57 16.72 -8.46
CA GLY A 212 -11.18 16.35 -9.74
C GLY A 212 -11.97 15.03 -9.69
N LEU A 213 -12.40 14.58 -8.51
CA LEU A 213 -12.99 13.26 -8.32
C LEU A 213 -14.41 13.33 -7.75
N THR A 214 -15.20 12.28 -8.02
CA THR A 214 -16.44 12.05 -7.29
C THR A 214 -16.18 11.47 -5.91
N VAL A 215 -17.08 11.65 -4.95
CA VAL A 215 -16.93 11.16 -3.59
C VAL A 215 -16.59 9.67 -3.52
N PRO A 216 -17.26 8.76 -4.25
CA PRO A 216 -16.93 7.33 -4.18
C PRO A 216 -15.51 7.02 -4.70
N VAL A 217 -15.09 7.65 -5.80
CA VAL A 217 -13.75 7.46 -6.37
C VAL A 217 -12.69 8.01 -5.43
N PHE A 218 -12.89 9.25 -4.94
CA PHE A 218 -11.98 9.89 -4.00
C PHE A 218 -11.80 9.05 -2.73
N THR A 219 -12.89 8.62 -2.10
CA THR A 219 -12.85 7.76 -0.91
C THR A 219 -12.04 6.48 -1.15
N SER A 220 -12.32 5.80 -2.27
CA SER A 220 -11.60 4.59 -2.64
C SER A 220 -10.10 4.86 -2.86
N TRP A 221 -9.76 5.95 -3.54
CA TRP A 221 -8.37 6.25 -3.90
C TRP A 221 -7.54 6.72 -2.71
N ILE A 222 -8.08 7.56 -1.81
CA ILE A 222 -7.36 7.93 -0.59
C ILE A 222 -7.11 6.72 0.32
N THR A 223 -8.02 5.73 0.32
CA THR A 223 -7.83 4.46 1.02
C THR A 223 -6.64 3.69 0.42
N VAL A 224 -6.57 3.59 -0.91
CA VAL A 224 -5.45 2.92 -1.61
C VAL A 224 -4.12 3.65 -1.37
N VAL A 225 -4.11 4.98 -1.43
CA VAL A 225 -2.93 5.80 -1.10
C VAL A 225 -2.46 5.51 0.33
N THR A 226 -3.39 5.51 1.30
CA THR A 226 -3.09 5.20 2.71
C THR A 226 -2.50 3.81 2.89
N LEU A 227 -3.06 2.78 2.24
CA LEU A 227 -2.56 1.41 2.30
C LEU A 227 -1.19 1.26 1.64
N THR A 228 -0.97 1.96 0.52
CA THR A 228 0.32 1.97 -0.19
C THR A 228 1.39 2.65 0.67
N ARG A 229 1.08 3.80 1.26
CA ARG A 229 1.93 4.51 2.20
C ARG A 229 2.33 3.61 3.38
N ASN A 230 1.36 2.95 4.00
CA ASN A 230 1.61 2.05 5.12
C ASN A 230 2.49 0.85 4.71
N ALA A 231 2.25 0.27 3.52
CA ALA A 231 3.11 -0.78 2.99
C ALA A 231 4.57 -0.32 2.81
N CYS A 232 4.78 0.92 2.32
CA CYS A 232 6.11 1.50 2.19
C CYS A 232 6.78 1.72 3.55
N CYS A 233 6.09 2.31 4.52
CA CYS A 233 6.60 2.57 5.87
C CYS A 233 6.95 1.29 6.64
N HIS A 234 6.14 0.24 6.50
CA HIS A 234 6.39 -1.04 7.15
C HIS A 234 7.31 -1.97 6.34
N HIS A 235 7.96 -1.45 5.31
CA HIS A 235 8.90 -2.18 4.46
C HIS A 235 8.30 -3.46 3.83
N ALA A 236 6.96 -3.48 3.61
CA ALA A 236 6.30 -4.59 2.95
C ALA A 236 6.68 -4.64 1.47
N ARG A 237 6.68 -5.85 0.87
CA ARG A 237 6.86 -5.98 -0.57
C ARG A 237 5.69 -5.35 -1.31
N VAL A 238 5.97 -4.47 -2.27
CA VAL A 238 4.98 -3.84 -3.16
C VAL A 238 5.09 -4.35 -4.60
N TRP A 239 6.31 -4.69 -5.05
CA TRP A 239 6.53 -5.30 -6.36
C TRP A 239 5.83 -6.66 -6.47
N ASN A 240 5.18 -6.92 -7.60
CA ASN A 240 4.49 -8.17 -7.95
C ASN A 240 3.61 -8.74 -6.81
N LYS A 241 2.87 -7.85 -6.17
CA LYS A 241 1.88 -8.20 -5.15
C LYS A 241 0.50 -7.76 -5.62
N GLU A 242 -0.51 -8.57 -5.34
CA GLU A 242 -1.91 -8.13 -5.50
C GLU A 242 -2.35 -7.36 -4.26
N ASN A 243 -2.96 -6.21 -4.48
CA ASN A 243 -3.56 -5.42 -3.43
C ASN A 243 -4.78 -6.15 -2.85
N ALA A 244 -4.93 -6.12 -1.54
CA ALA A 244 -6.09 -6.70 -0.86
C ALA A 244 -7.40 -5.97 -1.23
N ILE A 245 -7.30 -4.67 -1.52
CA ILE A 245 -8.41 -3.81 -1.93
C ILE A 245 -8.20 -3.39 -3.37
N SER A 246 -9.24 -3.56 -4.20
CA SER A 246 -9.27 -3.02 -5.55
C SER A 246 -9.81 -1.60 -5.52
N PRO A 247 -9.06 -0.60 -6.05
CA PRO A 247 -9.57 0.75 -6.17
C PRO A 247 -10.77 0.81 -7.10
N MET A 248 -11.66 1.76 -6.83
CA MET A 248 -12.79 2.04 -7.72
C MET A 248 -12.26 2.56 -9.05
N ILE A 249 -12.72 1.95 -10.15
CA ILE A 249 -12.44 2.41 -11.51
C ILE A 249 -13.38 3.57 -11.82
N PRO A 250 -12.87 4.76 -12.16
CA PRO A 250 -13.70 5.89 -12.49
C PRO A 250 -14.45 5.65 -13.81
N ARG A 251 -15.74 5.93 -13.84
CA ARG A 251 -16.55 5.79 -15.08
C ARG A 251 -16.36 6.95 -16.04
N ARG A 252 -16.04 8.13 -15.51
CA ARG A 252 -15.81 9.36 -16.26
C ARG A 252 -14.71 10.13 -15.53
N LEU A 253 -13.52 10.07 -16.02
CA LEU A 253 -12.50 11.07 -15.82
C LEU A 253 -12.29 11.76 -17.17
N ASN A 254 -11.84 13.01 -17.13
CA ASN A 254 -11.40 13.74 -18.29
C ASN A 254 -10.37 12.91 -19.08
N ASP A 255 -10.05 13.31 -20.28
CA ASP A 255 -9.19 12.60 -21.24
C ASP A 255 -7.74 12.38 -20.74
N ARG A 256 -7.45 12.69 -19.49
CA ARG A 256 -6.13 12.56 -18.83
C ARG A 256 -5.91 11.28 -18.06
N TRP A 257 -6.90 10.38 -17.99
CA TRP A 257 -6.77 9.10 -17.31
C TRP A 257 -6.26 8.01 -18.25
N ILE A 258 -5.79 6.89 -17.65
CA ILE A 258 -5.35 5.71 -18.39
C ILE A 258 -6.50 5.11 -19.21
N VAL A 259 -6.19 4.70 -20.45
CA VAL A 259 -7.15 4.08 -21.39
C VAL A 259 -6.96 2.56 -21.49
N SER A 260 -5.76 2.06 -21.20
CA SER A 260 -5.47 0.63 -21.23
C SER A 260 -6.25 -0.14 -20.17
N ASN A 261 -6.74 -1.32 -20.55
CA ASN A 261 -7.38 -2.25 -19.62
C ASN A 261 -6.33 -2.96 -18.76
N ILE A 262 -5.97 -2.37 -17.64
CA ILE A 262 -4.99 -2.90 -16.68
C ILE A 262 -5.65 -3.34 -15.37
N SER A 263 -5.00 -4.26 -14.67
CA SER A 263 -5.52 -4.76 -13.38
C SER A 263 -5.43 -3.69 -12.29
N PRO A 264 -6.56 -3.29 -11.69
CA PRO A 264 -6.57 -2.33 -10.58
C PRO A 264 -5.94 -2.88 -9.30
N LYS A 265 -5.69 -4.18 -9.23
CA LYS A 265 -5.06 -4.84 -8.07
C LYS A 265 -3.53 -4.82 -8.10
N ARG A 266 -2.91 -4.26 -9.14
CA ARG A 266 -1.45 -4.21 -9.28
C ARG A 266 -0.90 -2.84 -8.94
N ILE A 267 0.38 -2.80 -8.54
CA ILE A 267 1.02 -1.57 -8.05
C ILE A 267 1.06 -0.44 -9.11
N TYR A 268 1.09 -0.77 -10.40
CA TYR A 268 1.05 0.25 -11.45
C TYR A 268 -0.23 1.09 -11.37
N TYR A 269 -1.38 0.48 -11.06
CA TYR A 269 -2.62 1.23 -10.88
C TYR A 269 -2.53 2.20 -9.69
N ASN A 270 -1.86 1.80 -8.60
CA ASN A 270 -1.61 2.69 -7.46
C ASN A 270 -0.67 3.85 -7.85
N ILE A 271 0.35 3.57 -8.68
CA ILE A 271 1.24 4.61 -9.24
C ILE A 271 0.42 5.62 -10.05
N CYS A 272 -0.50 5.16 -10.89
CA CYS A 272 -1.40 6.03 -11.66
C CYS A 272 -2.31 6.89 -10.75
N ILE A 273 -2.86 6.30 -9.67
CA ILE A 273 -3.65 7.06 -8.68
C ILE A 273 -2.79 8.14 -8.02
N ILE A 274 -1.57 7.81 -7.60
CA ILE A 274 -0.64 8.77 -6.98
C ILE A 274 -0.30 9.89 -7.97
N LYS A 275 0.01 9.55 -9.23
CA LYS A 275 0.27 10.54 -10.30
C LYS A 275 -0.89 11.49 -10.48
N TRP A 276 -2.14 10.99 -10.50
CA TRP A 276 -3.33 11.83 -10.57
C TRP A 276 -3.37 12.88 -9.46
N PHE A 277 -3.14 12.46 -8.21
CA PHE A 277 -3.10 13.38 -7.08
C PHE A 277 -1.92 14.37 -7.19
N ILE A 278 -0.74 13.87 -7.56
CA ILE A 278 0.47 14.68 -7.69
C ILE A 278 0.30 15.78 -8.73
N ASP A 279 -0.32 15.50 -9.86
CA ASP A 279 -0.56 16.50 -10.91
C ASP A 279 -1.47 17.65 -10.46
N ILE A 280 -2.31 17.39 -9.46
CA ILE A 280 -3.19 18.41 -8.87
C ILE A 280 -2.48 19.19 -7.75
N VAL A 281 -1.73 18.51 -6.90
CA VAL A 281 -1.13 19.14 -5.70
C VAL A 281 0.25 19.73 -5.95
N SER A 282 0.93 19.27 -6.98
CA SER A 282 2.26 19.70 -7.42
C SER A 282 2.37 19.67 -8.96
N PRO A 283 1.76 20.62 -9.68
CA PRO A 283 1.65 20.56 -11.14
C PRO A 283 2.99 20.45 -11.90
N ASN A 284 4.07 20.97 -11.34
CA ASN A 284 5.43 20.90 -11.91
C ASN A 284 6.26 19.78 -11.24
N ASN A 285 5.66 18.60 -11.05
CA ASN A 285 6.33 17.48 -10.42
C ASN A 285 7.24 16.72 -11.39
N ASP A 286 8.22 16.04 -10.84
CA ASP A 286 9.23 15.21 -11.49
C ASP A 286 8.98 13.69 -11.33
N MET A 287 7.73 13.32 -11.03
CA MET A 287 7.38 11.91 -10.76
C MET A 287 7.62 11.00 -11.95
N LEU A 288 7.36 11.48 -13.18
CA LEU A 288 7.58 10.72 -14.40
C LEU A 288 9.07 10.42 -14.60
N GLU A 289 9.91 11.44 -14.49
CA GLU A 289 11.37 11.33 -14.63
C GLU A 289 11.96 10.37 -13.59
N HIS A 290 11.51 10.47 -12.36
CA HIS A 290 11.94 9.57 -11.27
C HIS A 290 11.51 8.12 -11.53
N LEU A 291 10.29 7.89 -12.03
CA LEU A 291 9.83 6.54 -12.38
C LEU A 291 10.66 5.97 -13.53
N GLN A 292 10.89 6.75 -14.58
CA GLN A 292 11.71 6.34 -15.73
C GLN A 292 13.16 6.01 -15.30
N ALA A 293 13.77 6.85 -14.47
CA ALA A 293 15.11 6.62 -13.94
C ALA A 293 15.18 5.33 -13.10
N LEU A 294 14.18 5.08 -12.25
CA LEU A 294 14.08 3.84 -11.48
C LEU A 294 13.98 2.60 -12.38
N LEU A 295 13.14 2.65 -13.40
CA LEU A 295 12.98 1.52 -14.34
C LEU A 295 14.24 1.31 -15.19
N ALA A 296 14.91 2.37 -15.62
CA ALA A 296 16.16 2.31 -16.37
C ALA A 296 17.33 1.73 -15.55
N GLU A 297 17.38 1.97 -14.23
CA GLU A 297 18.38 1.38 -13.35
C GLU A 297 18.23 -0.14 -13.20
N PHE A 298 17.02 -0.67 -13.41
CA PHE A 298 16.71 -2.09 -13.24
C PHE A 298 16.06 -2.71 -14.50
N PRO A 299 16.75 -2.71 -15.65
CA PRO A 299 16.18 -3.16 -16.92
C PRO A 299 15.81 -4.66 -16.94
N MET A 300 16.31 -5.44 -15.98
CA MET A 300 16.01 -6.86 -15.83
C MET A 300 14.64 -7.11 -15.17
N ILE A 301 13.97 -6.08 -14.64
CA ILE A 301 12.70 -6.24 -13.94
C ILE A 301 11.56 -6.32 -14.98
N ASP A 302 10.76 -7.38 -14.89
CA ASP A 302 9.53 -7.47 -15.65
C ASP A 302 8.47 -6.52 -15.06
N ILE A 303 8.27 -5.37 -15.72
CA ILE A 303 7.27 -4.38 -15.31
C ILE A 303 5.83 -4.87 -15.51
N ARG A 304 5.59 -5.86 -16.38
CA ARG A 304 4.26 -6.46 -16.57
C ARG A 304 3.80 -7.17 -15.29
N ALA A 305 4.73 -7.75 -14.52
CA ALA A 305 4.44 -8.31 -13.21
C ALA A 305 3.92 -7.26 -12.20
N MET A 306 4.17 -5.97 -12.47
CA MET A 306 3.67 -4.84 -11.70
C MET A 306 2.30 -4.33 -12.21
N GLY A 307 1.83 -4.82 -13.35
CA GLY A 307 0.57 -4.41 -13.97
C GLY A 307 0.69 -3.31 -15.02
N PHE A 308 1.90 -3.01 -15.49
CA PHE A 308 2.07 -2.10 -16.63
C PHE A 308 1.39 -2.66 -17.89
N PRO A 309 0.86 -1.82 -18.80
CA PRO A 309 0.24 -2.26 -20.03
C PRO A 309 1.25 -3.00 -20.93
N SER A 310 0.74 -3.80 -21.86
CA SER A 310 1.57 -4.53 -22.83
C SER A 310 2.22 -3.62 -23.87
N GLY A 311 1.62 -2.46 -24.14
CA GLY A 311 2.19 -1.41 -24.99
C GLY A 311 3.16 -0.49 -24.25
N ASN A 312 3.52 0.61 -24.89
CA ASN A 312 4.32 1.64 -24.24
C ASN A 312 3.45 2.40 -23.23
N TRP A 313 3.74 2.26 -21.95
CA TRP A 313 2.98 2.89 -20.88
C TRP A 313 3.07 4.43 -20.89
N LEU A 314 4.07 5.00 -21.58
CA LEU A 314 4.22 6.45 -21.77
C LEU A 314 3.19 7.02 -22.74
N ASP A 315 2.54 6.18 -23.57
CA ASP A 315 1.48 6.60 -24.48
C ASP A 315 0.13 6.78 -23.76
N GLU A 316 0.04 6.40 -22.49
CA GLU A 316 -1.15 6.65 -21.68
C GLU A 316 -1.34 8.16 -21.42
N PRO A 317 -2.57 8.72 -21.56
CA PRO A 317 -2.81 10.15 -21.39
C PRO A 317 -2.33 10.73 -20.07
N LEU A 318 -2.32 9.92 -19.02
CA LEU A 318 -1.84 10.30 -17.68
C LEU A 318 -0.36 10.70 -17.66
N TRP A 319 0.45 10.20 -18.60
CA TRP A 319 1.90 10.44 -18.68
C TRP A 319 2.30 11.43 -19.78
N SER A 320 1.32 11.96 -20.52
CA SER A 320 1.55 12.81 -21.73
C SER A 320 1.68 14.31 -21.41
N ASN A 321 1.96 14.70 -20.19
CA ASN A 321 2.09 16.10 -19.77
C ASN A 321 3.53 16.48 -19.49
#